data_a49b661e7878224dab8c2242e5bcc2e7
#
_entry.id   a49b661e7878224dab8c2242e5bcc2e7
#
_cell.length_a   1.000
_cell.length_b   1.000
_cell.length_c   1.000
_cell.angle_alpha   90.00
_cell.angle_beta   90.00
_cell.angle_gamma   90.00
#
_symmetry.space_group_name_H-M   'P 1'
#
loop_
_entity.id
_entity.type
_entity.pdbx_description
1 polymer ?
#
loop_
_entity_poly.entity_id
_entity_poly.type
_entity_poly.pdbx_seq_one_letter_code
_entity_poly.pdbx_strand_id
1 'polypeptide(L)'
;MKRLHVHVAVADLQQSIGFYSALFAAQPAVTKPDYAKWMLDDPRANFAISTRGRQPGLDHLGIQVESKAELHDVYARLRQAGGTIVEQGETACCYAKSEKSWIDDPAGISWETFHTTGESIDYGDGTGERVARVAHEKSCCAPAAPSRTDSCSSAA
;
A
#
# COMPACT_ATOMS: atom_id res chain seq x y z
N MET A 1 14.06 7.01 14.40
CA MET A 1 12.92 6.18 14.96
C MET A 1 11.82 6.13 13.90
N LYS A 2 11.42 4.92 13.46
CA LYS A 2 10.49 4.69 12.34
C LYS A 2 9.07 5.15 12.63
N ARG A 3 8.31 5.52 11.58
CA ARG A 3 6.86 5.79 11.65
C ARG A 3 6.10 4.73 10.88
N LEU A 4 4.97 4.29 11.42
CA LEU A 4 3.99 3.56 10.62
C LEU A 4 3.42 4.50 9.55
N HIS A 5 3.42 4.07 8.30
CA HIS A 5 2.74 4.79 7.23
C HIS A 5 1.42 4.11 6.91
N VAL A 6 0.37 4.93 6.78
CA VAL A 6 -0.96 4.51 6.36
C VAL A 6 -1.44 5.47 5.29
N HIS A 7 -1.82 4.95 4.14
CA HIS A 7 -2.45 5.73 3.08
C HIS A 7 -3.86 5.21 2.81
N VAL A 8 -4.82 6.13 2.85
CA VAL A 8 -6.24 5.83 2.61
C VAL A 8 -6.71 6.61 1.38
N ALA A 9 -7.31 5.91 0.44
CA ALA A 9 -8.05 6.53 -0.65
C ALA A 9 -9.42 6.98 -0.13
N VAL A 10 -9.81 8.22 -0.42
CA VAL A 10 -11.07 8.82 0.04
C VAL A 10 -11.86 9.39 -1.12
N ALA A 11 -13.18 9.44 -0.99
CA ALA A 11 -14.06 10.01 -2.00
C ALA A 11 -14.15 11.54 -1.89
N ASP A 12 -14.15 12.07 -0.66
CA ASP A 12 -14.21 13.50 -0.35
C ASP A 12 -13.05 13.87 0.58
N LEU A 13 -12.14 14.68 0.04
CA LEU A 13 -10.93 15.09 0.78
C LEU A 13 -11.27 16.00 1.95
N GLN A 14 -12.18 16.97 1.77
CA GLN A 14 -12.47 17.96 2.81
C GLN A 14 -13.25 17.34 3.97
N GLN A 15 -14.21 16.49 3.68
CA GLN A 15 -14.93 15.74 4.70
C GLN A 15 -13.97 14.84 5.49
N SER A 16 -13.06 14.17 4.79
CA SER A 16 -12.07 13.28 5.40
C SER A 16 -11.04 14.04 6.23
N ILE A 17 -10.59 15.23 5.79
CA ILE A 17 -9.73 16.10 6.59
C ILE A 17 -10.43 16.47 7.90
N GLY A 18 -11.71 16.85 7.86
CA GLY A 18 -12.49 17.16 9.07
C GLY A 18 -12.53 15.98 10.04
N PHE A 19 -12.84 14.79 9.54
CA PHE A 19 -12.91 13.57 10.35
C PHE A 19 -11.56 13.20 10.97
N TYR A 20 -10.49 13.11 10.18
CA TYR A 20 -9.18 12.69 10.69
C TYR A 20 -8.52 13.74 11.56
N SER A 21 -8.77 15.05 11.31
CA SER A 21 -8.28 16.11 12.21
C SER A 21 -8.94 16.04 13.58
N ALA A 22 -10.22 15.69 13.65
CA ALA A 22 -10.91 15.46 14.91
C ALA A 22 -10.40 14.18 15.61
N LEU A 23 -10.27 13.08 14.85
CA LEU A 23 -9.78 11.80 15.39
C LEU A 23 -8.38 11.91 16.00
N PHE A 24 -7.48 12.62 15.32
CA PHE A 24 -6.08 12.77 15.76
C PHE A 24 -5.85 13.98 16.66
N ALA A 25 -6.87 14.81 16.90
CA ALA A 25 -6.75 16.11 17.58
C ALA A 25 -5.61 16.99 17.00
N ALA A 26 -5.39 16.90 15.70
CA ALA A 26 -4.28 17.55 14.99
C ALA A 26 -4.70 17.97 13.58
N GLN A 27 -4.16 19.09 13.11
CA GLN A 27 -4.31 19.50 11.72
C GLN A 27 -3.32 18.76 10.81
N PRO A 28 -3.62 18.57 9.51
CA PRO A 28 -2.66 17.98 8.60
C PRO A 28 -1.42 18.87 8.46
N ALA A 29 -0.24 18.24 8.46
CA ALA A 29 1.04 18.92 8.23
C ALA A 29 1.22 19.36 6.77
N VAL A 30 0.55 18.67 5.85
CA VAL A 30 0.52 19.02 4.42
C VAL A 30 -0.92 18.90 3.92
N THR A 31 -1.38 19.92 3.17
CA THR A 31 -2.66 19.93 2.47
C THR A 31 -2.44 20.39 1.04
N LYS A 32 -2.98 19.64 0.08
CA LYS A 32 -2.98 19.90 -1.36
C LYS A 32 -4.40 19.67 -1.91
N PRO A 33 -4.71 20.06 -3.15
CA PRO A 33 -6.07 19.90 -3.70
C PRO A 33 -6.61 18.47 -3.69
N ASP A 34 -5.74 17.47 -3.74
CA ASP A 34 -6.06 16.04 -3.87
C ASP A 34 -5.40 15.17 -2.80
N TYR A 35 -4.77 15.78 -1.77
CA TYR A 35 -3.95 15.08 -0.79
C TYR A 35 -3.88 15.81 0.54
N ALA A 36 -3.87 15.05 1.65
CA ALA A 36 -3.53 15.58 2.97
C ALA A 36 -2.69 14.55 3.75
N LYS A 37 -1.82 15.04 4.64
CA LYS A 37 -0.91 14.21 5.42
C LYS A 37 -0.74 14.75 6.84
N TRP A 38 -0.84 13.84 7.81
CA TRP A 38 -0.51 14.08 9.21
C TRP A 38 0.79 13.40 9.58
N MET A 39 1.63 14.11 10.30
CA MET A 39 2.86 13.59 10.91
C MET A 39 2.65 13.53 12.42
N LEU A 40 2.14 12.38 12.90
CA LEU A 40 1.76 12.20 14.29
C LEU A 40 2.93 11.68 15.11
N ASP A 41 3.05 12.12 16.36
CA ASP A 41 4.07 11.61 17.28
C ASP A 41 3.49 10.59 18.27
N ASP A 42 2.18 10.64 18.52
CA ASP A 42 1.45 9.68 19.36
C ASP A 42 0.05 9.41 18.78
N PRO A 43 -0.21 8.21 18.22
CA PRO A 43 0.77 7.18 17.84
C PRO A 43 1.74 7.70 16.77
N ARG A 44 2.98 7.21 16.77
CA ARG A 44 4.00 7.65 15.81
C ARG A 44 3.69 7.16 14.40
N ALA A 45 3.02 7.99 13.62
CA ALA A 45 2.53 7.65 12.29
C ALA A 45 2.70 8.79 11.28
N ASN A 46 2.88 8.40 10.03
CA ASN A 46 2.69 9.21 8.83
C ASN A 46 1.37 8.75 8.21
N PHE A 47 0.30 9.49 8.46
CA PHE A 47 -1.03 9.18 7.94
C PHE A 47 -1.35 10.08 6.75
N ALA A 48 -1.73 9.51 5.63
CA ALA A 48 -2.05 10.24 4.41
C ALA A 48 -3.40 9.83 3.84
N ILE A 49 -4.06 10.78 3.19
CA ILE A 49 -5.29 10.56 2.43
C ILE A 49 -5.19 11.21 1.05
N SER A 50 -5.83 10.60 0.05
CA SER A 50 -5.90 11.18 -1.30
C SER A 50 -7.17 10.80 -2.05
N THR A 51 -7.55 11.64 -3.05
CA THR A 51 -8.68 11.40 -3.96
C THR A 51 -8.23 10.88 -5.33
N ARG A 52 -7.10 10.20 -5.42
CA ARG A 52 -6.45 9.83 -6.68
C ARG A 52 -6.88 8.49 -7.25
N GLY A 53 -8.06 8.46 -7.89
CA GLY A 53 -8.44 7.40 -8.84
C GLY A 53 -8.55 5.97 -8.31
N ARG A 54 -8.43 5.77 -6.99
CA ARG A 54 -8.64 4.49 -6.34
C ARG A 54 -10.00 4.45 -5.66
N GLN A 55 -10.55 3.26 -5.56
CA GLN A 55 -11.74 3.05 -4.74
C GLN A 55 -11.42 3.45 -3.28
N PRO A 56 -12.35 4.15 -2.60
CA PRO A 56 -12.19 4.49 -1.19
C PRO A 56 -11.88 3.27 -0.32
N GLY A 57 -10.95 3.43 0.59
CA GLY A 57 -10.48 2.37 1.48
C GLY A 57 -8.98 2.43 1.71
N LEU A 58 -8.41 1.37 2.29
CA LEU A 58 -6.97 1.26 2.50
C LEU A 58 -6.26 1.19 1.14
N ASP A 59 -5.41 2.16 0.85
CA ASP A 59 -4.58 2.15 -0.36
C ASP A 59 -3.33 1.28 -0.12
N HIS A 60 -2.54 1.60 0.89
CA HIS A 60 -1.38 0.83 1.30
C HIS A 60 -0.97 1.15 2.74
N LEU A 61 -0.14 0.28 3.29
CA LEU A 61 0.60 0.48 4.52
C LEU A 61 2.08 0.74 4.22
N GLY A 62 2.86 1.10 5.24
CA GLY A 62 4.29 1.27 5.05
C GLY A 62 5.09 1.56 6.30
N ILE A 63 6.39 1.67 6.11
CA ILE A 63 7.35 2.07 7.15
C ILE A 63 8.18 3.24 6.61
N GLN A 64 7.99 4.41 7.18
CA GLN A 64 8.88 5.53 6.96
C GLN A 64 10.09 5.42 7.88
N VAL A 65 11.28 5.47 7.29
CA VAL A 65 12.55 5.45 8.01
C VAL A 65 13.23 6.83 7.97
N GLU A 66 14.19 7.06 8.86
CA GLU A 66 14.89 8.35 9.00
C GLU A 66 16.27 8.37 8.33
N SER A 67 16.75 7.22 7.84
CA SER A 67 18.03 7.14 7.15
C SER A 67 18.08 6.02 6.11
N LYS A 68 19.01 6.11 5.16
CA LYS A 68 19.31 5.04 4.19
C LYS A 68 19.76 3.75 4.87
N ALA A 69 20.50 3.84 5.98
CA ALA A 69 20.91 2.66 6.74
C ALA A 69 19.70 1.91 7.28
N GLU A 70 18.73 2.62 7.88
CA GLU A 70 17.47 2.01 8.34
C GLU A 70 16.66 1.42 7.17
N LEU A 71 16.71 2.03 5.97
CA LEU A 71 16.06 1.52 4.77
C LEU A 71 16.66 0.17 4.37
N HIS A 72 17.98 0.08 4.30
CA HIS A 72 18.68 -1.15 3.97
C HIS A 72 18.44 -2.26 5.00
N ASP A 73 18.36 -1.92 6.30
CA ASP A 73 18.01 -2.88 7.36
C ASP A 73 16.62 -3.47 7.16
N VAL A 74 15.64 -2.65 6.75
CA VAL A 74 14.29 -3.15 6.45
C VAL A 74 14.33 -4.05 5.21
N TYR A 75 15.02 -3.64 4.14
CA TYR A 75 15.17 -4.46 2.94
C TYR A 75 15.81 -5.82 3.24
N ALA A 76 16.85 -5.86 4.06
CA ALA A 76 17.48 -7.11 4.44
C ALA A 76 16.52 -8.07 5.16
N ARG A 77 15.69 -7.55 6.08
CA ARG A 77 14.66 -8.35 6.78
C ARG A 77 13.56 -8.85 5.84
N LEU A 78 13.11 -8.00 4.91
CA LEU A 78 12.07 -8.38 3.95
C LEU A 78 12.57 -9.46 2.99
N ARG A 79 13.84 -9.39 2.54
CA ARG A 79 14.46 -10.45 1.73
C ARG A 79 14.57 -11.77 2.49
N GLN A 80 14.92 -11.73 3.79
CA GLN A 80 14.96 -12.91 4.65
C GLN A 80 13.58 -13.53 4.86
N ALA A 81 12.53 -12.73 4.86
CA ALA A 81 11.14 -13.19 4.92
C ALA A 81 10.65 -13.85 3.63
N GLY A 82 11.47 -13.88 2.56
CA GLY A 82 11.13 -14.51 1.29
C GLY A 82 10.23 -13.68 0.38
N GLY A 83 10.04 -12.40 0.69
CA GLY A 83 9.25 -11.49 -0.13
C GLY A 83 9.99 -11.01 -1.38
N THR A 84 9.26 -10.84 -2.49
CA THR A 84 9.78 -10.17 -3.68
C THR A 84 9.70 -8.67 -3.47
N ILE A 85 10.85 -8.03 -3.30
CA ILE A 85 10.95 -6.58 -3.11
C ILE A 85 11.13 -5.92 -4.47
N VAL A 86 10.34 -4.87 -4.71
CA VAL A 86 10.51 -3.99 -5.86
C VAL A 86 11.10 -2.68 -5.40
N GLU A 87 12.38 -2.50 -5.62
CA GLU A 87 13.10 -1.27 -5.33
C GLU A 87 12.86 -0.27 -6.46
N GLN A 88 12.32 0.91 -6.15
CA GLN A 88 12.08 1.97 -7.13
C GLN A 88 13.20 3.02 -7.15
N GLY A 89 14.13 2.97 -6.18
CA GLY A 89 15.16 3.98 -6.05
C GLY A 89 14.59 5.36 -5.67
N GLU A 90 15.26 6.41 -6.13
CA GLU A 90 14.81 7.79 -5.89
C GLU A 90 13.63 8.14 -6.80
N THR A 91 12.51 8.50 -6.19
CA THR A 91 11.28 8.88 -6.89
C THR A 91 10.68 10.15 -6.27
N ALA A 92 9.95 10.91 -7.09
CA ALA A 92 9.07 11.98 -6.60
C ALA A 92 7.63 11.44 -6.59
N CYS A 93 7.03 11.38 -5.42
CA CYS A 93 5.64 10.94 -5.26
C CYS A 93 5.04 11.58 -4.01
N CYS A 94 3.73 11.85 -4.04
CA CYS A 94 3.01 12.34 -2.87
C CYS A 94 3.58 13.66 -2.31
N TYR A 95 4.02 14.55 -3.21
CA TYR A 95 4.67 15.82 -2.91
C TYR A 95 5.99 15.69 -2.13
N ALA A 96 6.65 14.55 -2.22
CA ALA A 96 7.94 14.29 -1.59
C ALA A 96 8.90 13.57 -2.54
N LYS A 97 10.20 13.78 -2.35
CA LYS A 97 11.26 12.96 -2.93
C LYS A 97 11.61 11.89 -1.93
N SER A 98 11.70 10.65 -2.36
CA SER A 98 12.02 9.53 -1.49
C SER A 98 12.71 8.41 -2.24
N GLU A 99 13.54 7.67 -1.53
CA GLU A 99 14.01 6.35 -1.96
C GLU A 99 13.09 5.31 -1.34
N LYS A 100 12.52 4.41 -2.15
CA LYS A 100 11.47 3.51 -1.69
C LYS A 100 11.49 2.13 -2.33
N SER A 101 10.82 1.20 -1.66
CA SER A 101 10.50 -0.13 -2.19
C SER A 101 9.08 -0.54 -1.83
N TRP A 102 8.60 -1.52 -2.58
CA TRP A 102 7.30 -2.14 -2.40
C TRP A 102 7.42 -3.63 -2.19
N ILE A 103 6.53 -4.17 -1.35
CA ILE A 103 6.34 -5.60 -1.14
C ILE A 103 4.87 -5.83 -0.78
N ASP A 104 4.30 -6.93 -1.24
CA ASP A 104 2.98 -7.35 -0.79
C ASP A 104 3.13 -8.36 0.36
N ASP A 105 2.29 -8.22 1.38
CA ASP A 105 2.21 -9.20 2.45
C ASP A 105 1.43 -10.47 2.00
N PRO A 106 1.41 -11.53 2.82
CA PRO A 106 0.68 -12.75 2.46
C PRO A 106 -0.83 -12.58 2.26
N ALA A 107 -1.42 -11.49 2.78
CA ALA A 107 -2.83 -11.13 2.55
C ALA A 107 -3.04 -10.28 1.29
N GLY A 108 -1.97 -9.91 0.60
CA GLY A 108 -1.99 -9.06 -0.60
C GLY A 108 -2.12 -7.57 -0.30
N ILE A 109 -1.82 -7.14 0.92
CA ILE A 109 -1.71 -5.72 1.25
C ILE A 109 -0.35 -5.22 0.83
N SER A 110 -0.32 -4.15 0.03
CA SER A 110 0.93 -3.52 -0.38
C SER A 110 1.56 -2.73 0.77
N TRP A 111 2.85 -2.93 0.97
CA TRP A 111 3.67 -2.22 1.94
C TRP A 111 4.76 -1.43 1.26
N GLU A 112 4.80 -0.13 1.56
CA GLU A 112 5.85 0.79 1.14
C GLU A 112 6.90 0.94 2.23
N THR A 113 8.17 0.78 1.91
CA THR A 113 9.25 1.19 2.81
C THR A 113 10.00 2.33 2.16
N PHE A 114 10.13 3.46 2.86
CA PHE A 114 10.70 4.65 2.24
C PHE A 114 11.46 5.54 3.22
N HIS A 115 12.46 6.23 2.66
CA HIS A 115 13.19 7.33 3.27
C HIS A 115 12.93 8.61 2.49
N THR A 116 12.34 9.61 3.13
CA THR A 116 12.09 10.92 2.51
C THR A 116 13.39 11.71 2.46
N THR A 117 13.78 12.15 1.27
CA THR A 117 15.03 12.90 1.01
C THR A 117 14.78 14.40 0.76
N GLY A 118 13.53 14.80 0.52
CA GLY A 118 13.15 16.18 0.27
C GLY A 118 11.68 16.37 -0.06
N GLU A 119 11.31 17.61 -0.34
CA GLU A 119 9.97 17.98 -0.80
C GLU A 119 9.90 17.99 -2.33
N SER A 120 8.70 17.78 -2.88
CA SER A 120 8.37 17.98 -4.29
C SER A 120 7.20 18.94 -4.42
N ILE A 121 7.21 19.79 -5.45
CA ILE A 121 6.08 20.68 -5.78
C ILE A 121 4.96 19.90 -6.47
N ASP A 122 5.32 18.79 -7.14
CA ASP A 122 4.41 17.91 -7.85
C ASP A 122 4.14 16.64 -7.05
N TYR A 123 2.95 16.08 -7.25
CA TYR A 123 2.62 14.78 -6.67
C TYR A 123 3.53 13.67 -7.22
N GLY A 124 4.09 13.87 -8.40
CA GLY A 124 4.70 12.84 -9.23
C GLY A 124 3.66 12.22 -10.17
N ASP A 125 4.12 11.73 -11.29
CA ASP A 125 3.27 11.17 -12.36
C ASP A 125 2.62 9.83 -12.02
N GLY A 126 2.87 9.32 -10.81
CA GLY A 126 2.28 8.04 -10.35
C GLY A 126 2.76 6.82 -11.15
N THR A 127 3.70 7.03 -12.10
CA THR A 127 4.28 5.98 -12.95
C THR A 127 5.33 5.13 -12.23
N GLY A 128 5.45 5.26 -10.91
CA GLY A 128 5.99 4.17 -10.13
C GLY A 128 5.07 2.98 -10.38
N GLU A 129 5.35 2.21 -11.44
CA GLU A 129 4.68 0.94 -11.67
C GLU A 129 4.73 0.16 -10.36
N ARG A 130 3.59 0.16 -9.65
CA ARG A 130 3.34 -0.96 -8.76
C ARG A 130 3.41 -2.14 -9.71
N VAL A 131 4.45 -2.93 -9.58
CA VAL A 131 4.55 -4.19 -10.30
C VAL A 131 3.16 -4.78 -10.28
N ALA A 132 2.59 -4.91 -11.48
CA ALA A 132 1.29 -5.51 -11.66
C ALA A 132 1.27 -6.73 -10.76
N ARG A 133 0.29 -6.81 -9.86
CA ARG A 133 0.08 -7.97 -9.03
C ARG A 133 0.32 -9.16 -9.92
N VAL A 134 1.35 -9.94 -9.64
CA VAL A 134 1.45 -11.26 -10.22
C VAL A 134 0.16 -11.92 -9.76
N ALA A 135 -0.78 -12.03 -10.70
CA ALA A 135 -2.01 -12.74 -10.44
C ALA A 135 -1.55 -14.13 -10.04
N HIS A 136 -1.58 -14.42 -8.75
CA HIS A 136 -1.62 -15.80 -8.31
C HIS A 136 -2.91 -16.34 -8.94
N GLU A 137 -2.77 -16.96 -10.10
CA GLU A 137 -3.77 -17.88 -10.58
C GLU A 137 -3.99 -18.86 -9.44
N LYS A 138 -5.08 -18.65 -8.73
CA LYS A 138 -5.61 -19.67 -7.83
C LYS A 138 -5.94 -20.81 -8.75
N SER A 139 -5.02 -21.77 -8.87
CA SER A 139 -5.32 -23.08 -9.37
C SER A 139 -6.38 -23.65 -8.41
N CYS A 140 -7.64 -23.38 -8.74
CA CYS A 140 -8.76 -24.07 -8.14
C CYS A 140 -8.67 -25.52 -8.62
N CYS A 141 -8.04 -26.38 -7.84
CA CYS A 141 -8.32 -27.80 -7.90
C CYS A 141 -9.79 -27.98 -7.50
N ALA A 142 -10.69 -27.88 -8.46
CA ALA A 142 -12.04 -28.35 -8.27
C ALA A 142 -11.96 -29.89 -8.18
N PRO A 143 -12.49 -30.50 -7.13
CA PRO A 143 -12.60 -31.96 -7.10
C PRO A 143 -13.52 -32.40 -8.24
N ALA A 144 -13.03 -33.33 -9.07
CA ALA A 144 -13.82 -33.94 -10.13
C ALA A 144 -15.10 -34.57 -9.55
N ALA A 145 -16.25 -34.16 -10.08
CA ALA A 145 -17.52 -34.77 -9.75
C ALA A 145 -17.51 -36.22 -10.19
N PRO A 146 -18.03 -37.19 -9.38
CA PRO A 146 -18.11 -38.59 -9.78
C PRO A 146 -19.07 -38.72 -10.96
N SER A 147 -18.60 -39.36 -12.02
CA SER A 147 -19.40 -39.74 -13.18
C SER A 147 -20.50 -40.73 -12.76
N ARG A 148 -21.75 -40.34 -12.92
CA ARG A 148 -22.88 -41.28 -12.84
C ARG A 148 -22.84 -42.16 -14.07
N THR A 149 -22.59 -43.41 -13.84
CA THR A 149 -22.83 -44.48 -14.83
C THR A 149 -24.31 -44.85 -14.77
N ASP A 150 -25.09 -44.36 -15.71
CA ASP A 150 -26.44 -44.86 -15.92
C ASP A 150 -26.34 -46.24 -16.58
N SER A 151 -26.60 -47.27 -15.82
CA SER A 151 -26.85 -48.62 -16.35
C SER A 151 -28.32 -48.70 -16.75
N CYS A 152 -28.62 -48.59 -18.02
CA CYS A 152 -29.86 -49.08 -18.58
C CYS A 152 -29.85 -50.63 -18.54
N SER A 153 -30.67 -51.20 -17.68
CA SER A 153 -31.04 -52.62 -17.78
C SER A 153 -32.44 -52.72 -18.34
N SER A 154 -32.52 -53.18 -19.57
CA SER A 154 -33.76 -53.68 -20.17
C SER A 154 -33.96 -55.11 -19.68
N ALA A 155 -35.15 -55.39 -19.13
CA ALA A 155 -35.60 -56.72 -18.93
C ALA A 155 -37.01 -56.88 -19.50
N ALA A 156 -37.17 -58.00 -20.18
CA ALA A 156 -38.33 -58.48 -20.82
C ALA A 156 -39.54 -58.75 -19.91
#